data_6aba5d2ee5e4e060fbcead0a28ba467d
#
_entry.id   6aba5d2ee5e4e060fbcead0a28ba467d
#
_cell.length_a   1.000
_cell.length_b   1.000
_cell.length_c   1.000
_cell.angle_alpha   90.00
_cell.angle_beta   90.00
_cell.angle_gamma   90.00
#
_symmetry.space_group_name_H-M   'P 1'
#
loop_
_entity.id
_entity.type
_entity.pdbx_description
1 polymer ?
#
loop_
_entity_poly.entity_id
_entity_poly.type
_entity_poly.pdbx_seq_one_letter_code
_entity_poly.pdbx_strand_id
1 'polypeptide(L)'
;MARIIVVTSGKGGVGKTTTSASFATGLALRGHKTAVIDFDVGLRNLDLIMGCERRVVYDLINVIQGEANLNQALIKDKQCDNLFVLAASQTRDKDALTQSGVEKVLHDLGAMDFEYIVCDSPAGIETGALMAMHFADEALVVTNPEVSSVRDSDRILGMLASKTKRAMEGGDAIKEHLLITRYNPARVDQGQMLSLEDIQDILRIKLIGVIPESESVLQASNQGVPAVHMQGSDVSEAYKDVIDRFLGADKPMRFTEAPKQGLLKRLFGGK
;
A
#
# COMPACT_ATOMS: atom_id res chain seq x y z
N MET A 1 -9.77 17.61 7.68
CA MET A 1 -9.08 16.50 8.38
C MET A 1 -8.35 15.66 7.33
N ALA A 2 -7.14 15.18 7.66
CA ALA A 2 -6.43 14.25 6.80
C ALA A 2 -7.22 12.94 6.63
N ARG A 3 -7.17 12.31 5.45
CA ARG A 3 -7.72 10.96 5.21
C ARG A 3 -6.64 9.93 5.52
N ILE A 4 -6.93 9.05 6.45
CA ILE A 4 -6.00 8.00 6.89
C ILE A 4 -6.32 6.71 6.11
N ILE A 5 -5.33 6.21 5.38
CA ILE A 5 -5.48 5.03 4.51
C ILE A 5 -4.50 3.97 5.00
N VAL A 6 -5.02 2.83 5.44
CA VAL A 6 -4.16 1.67 5.73
C VAL A 6 -3.96 0.82 4.48
N VAL A 7 -2.70 0.51 4.16
CA VAL A 7 -2.36 -0.52 3.16
C VAL A 7 -2.05 -1.80 3.91
N THR A 8 -2.88 -2.81 3.73
CA THR A 8 -2.85 -4.03 4.54
C THR A 8 -3.02 -5.30 3.73
N SER A 9 -2.64 -6.43 4.29
CA SER A 9 -2.85 -7.77 3.71
C SER A 9 -2.77 -8.85 4.78
N GLY A 10 -3.42 -9.97 4.53
CA GLY A 10 -3.32 -11.14 5.40
C GLY A 10 -2.00 -11.90 5.28
N LYS A 11 -1.27 -11.76 4.15
CA LYS A 11 -0.07 -12.54 3.84
C LYS A 11 1.15 -11.66 3.61
N GLY A 12 2.32 -12.12 4.04
CA GLY A 12 3.61 -11.47 3.74
C GLY A 12 3.98 -11.61 2.25
N GLY A 13 4.75 -10.64 1.74
CA GLY A 13 5.32 -10.71 0.38
C GLY A 13 4.35 -10.42 -0.77
N VAL A 14 3.11 -10.00 -0.50
CA VAL A 14 2.13 -9.64 -1.57
C VAL A 14 2.36 -8.25 -2.15
N GLY A 15 3.34 -7.49 -1.68
CA GLY A 15 3.69 -6.18 -2.22
C GLY A 15 3.04 -4.99 -1.49
N LYS A 16 2.69 -5.10 -0.20
CA LYS A 16 2.17 -3.98 0.60
C LYS A 16 3.06 -2.75 0.58
N THR A 17 4.29 -2.88 1.05
CA THR A 17 5.24 -1.75 1.15
C THR A 17 5.52 -1.11 -0.21
N THR A 18 5.65 -1.92 -1.27
CA THR A 18 5.75 -1.41 -2.65
C THR A 18 4.50 -0.62 -3.05
N THR A 19 3.33 -1.12 -2.64
CA THR A 19 2.05 -0.44 -2.88
C THR A 19 1.94 0.84 -2.06
N SER A 20 2.28 0.81 -0.78
CA SER A 20 2.27 1.99 0.10
C SER A 20 3.16 3.11 -0.45
N ALA A 21 4.39 2.77 -0.84
CA ALA A 21 5.33 3.69 -1.46
C ALA A 21 4.78 4.26 -2.78
N SER A 22 4.31 3.40 -3.70
CA SER A 22 3.81 3.83 -5.01
C SER A 22 2.49 4.60 -4.93
N PHE A 23 1.60 4.21 -4.01
CA PHE A 23 0.31 4.86 -3.81
C PHE A 23 0.47 6.25 -3.19
N ALA A 24 1.26 6.37 -2.11
CA ALA A 24 1.56 7.66 -1.48
C ALA A 24 2.25 8.62 -2.46
N THR A 25 3.27 8.12 -3.19
CA THR A 25 3.95 8.90 -4.24
C THR A 25 2.98 9.36 -5.31
N GLY A 26 2.09 8.49 -5.75
CA GLY A 26 1.14 8.83 -6.78
C GLY A 26 0.09 9.85 -6.35
N LEU A 27 -0.36 9.86 -5.10
CA LEU A 27 -1.20 10.92 -4.53
C LEU A 27 -0.44 12.25 -4.51
N ALA A 28 0.80 12.23 -4.06
CA ALA A 28 1.66 13.41 -3.98
C ALA A 28 1.96 14.01 -5.37
N LEU A 29 2.17 13.17 -6.39
CA LEU A 29 2.36 13.60 -7.79
C LEU A 29 1.10 14.26 -8.38
N ARG A 30 -0.07 14.05 -7.79
CA ARG A 30 -1.34 14.71 -8.15
C ARG A 30 -1.60 15.99 -7.34
N GLY A 31 -0.60 16.45 -6.59
CA GLY A 31 -0.63 17.70 -5.84
C GLY A 31 -1.10 17.56 -4.40
N HIS A 32 -1.48 16.37 -3.94
CA HIS A 32 -1.95 16.16 -2.58
C HIS A 32 -0.79 16.02 -1.59
N LYS A 33 -0.75 16.83 -0.55
CA LYS A 33 0.25 16.69 0.51
C LYS A 33 0.04 15.38 1.27
N THR A 34 0.99 14.47 1.13
CA THR A 34 0.87 13.08 1.57
C THR A 34 2.01 12.68 2.50
N ALA A 35 1.69 12.06 3.64
CA ALA A 35 2.64 11.37 4.48
C ALA A 35 2.49 9.84 4.30
N VAL A 36 3.59 9.11 4.25
CA VAL A 36 3.59 7.66 4.33
C VAL A 36 4.35 7.23 5.59
N ILE A 37 3.74 6.37 6.41
CA ILE A 37 4.26 5.93 7.70
C ILE A 37 4.47 4.42 7.67
N ASP A 38 5.66 3.98 8.06
CA ASP A 38 5.98 2.56 8.22
C ASP A 38 5.64 2.08 9.65
N PHE A 39 4.73 1.10 9.76
CA PHE A 39 4.34 0.47 11.02
C PHE A 39 5.04 -0.87 11.27
N ASP A 40 5.97 -1.28 10.38
CA ASP A 40 6.71 -2.55 10.53
C ASP A 40 7.94 -2.37 11.42
N VAL A 41 7.68 -2.12 12.71
CA VAL A 41 8.73 -1.94 13.72
C VAL A 41 9.62 -3.18 13.80
N GLY A 42 10.92 -2.99 13.65
CA GLY A 42 11.94 -4.02 13.65
C GLY A 42 12.45 -4.41 12.27
N LEU A 43 11.63 -4.33 11.20
CA LEU A 43 12.07 -4.69 9.85
C LEU A 43 12.42 -3.46 8.98
N ARG A 44 11.64 -2.39 9.06
CA ARG A 44 11.87 -1.11 8.36
C ARG A 44 12.26 -1.29 6.88
N ASN A 45 11.25 -1.43 6.04
CA ASN A 45 11.45 -1.68 4.60
C ASN A 45 11.02 -0.49 3.71
N LEU A 46 10.15 0.37 4.21
CA LEU A 46 9.58 1.46 3.42
C LEU A 46 10.65 2.48 2.98
N ASP A 47 11.53 2.88 3.87
CA ASP A 47 12.60 3.83 3.60
C ASP A 47 13.63 3.33 2.57
N LEU A 48 13.86 2.01 2.49
CA LEU A 48 14.68 1.38 1.46
C LEU A 48 14.01 1.52 0.08
N ILE A 49 12.70 1.19 -0.01
CA ILE A 49 11.94 1.32 -1.26
C ILE A 49 11.83 2.79 -1.71
N MET A 50 11.81 3.72 -0.73
CA MET A 50 11.76 5.16 -0.98
C MET A 50 13.15 5.80 -1.19
N GLY A 51 14.24 5.04 -1.08
CA GLY A 51 15.63 5.52 -1.22
C GLY A 51 16.02 6.61 -0.23
N CYS A 52 15.46 6.58 0.97
CA CYS A 52 15.71 7.57 2.00
C CYS A 52 16.33 7.00 3.29
N GLU A 53 16.75 5.74 3.30
CA GLU A 53 17.25 5.01 4.47
C GLU A 53 18.44 5.74 5.17
N ARG A 54 19.29 6.41 4.40
CA ARG A 54 20.44 7.16 4.93
C ARG A 54 20.08 8.54 5.49
N ARG A 55 18.83 8.94 5.36
CA ARG A 55 18.31 10.23 5.83
C ARG A 55 17.47 10.09 7.10
N VAL A 56 17.23 8.87 7.55
CA VAL A 56 16.51 8.60 8.79
C VAL A 56 17.39 8.93 9.98
N VAL A 57 17.07 10.00 10.69
CA VAL A 57 17.70 10.42 11.95
C VAL A 57 16.82 10.05 13.14
N TYR A 58 15.54 10.32 13.01
CA TYR A 58 14.49 9.96 13.97
C TYR A 58 13.41 9.17 13.28
N ASP A 59 12.75 8.28 14.00
CA ASP A 59 11.74 7.38 13.54
C ASP A 59 10.38 7.58 14.24
N LEU A 60 9.37 6.82 13.88
CA LEU A 60 8.03 6.87 14.46
C LEU A 60 8.06 6.72 15.99
N ILE A 61 8.87 5.82 16.52
CA ILE A 61 8.94 5.58 17.97
C ILE A 61 9.58 6.75 18.71
N ASN A 62 10.61 7.40 18.13
CA ASN A 62 11.18 8.61 18.73
C ASN A 62 10.13 9.73 18.86
N VAL A 63 9.23 9.86 17.88
CA VAL A 63 8.14 10.85 17.94
C VAL A 63 7.12 10.46 19.01
N ILE A 64 6.71 9.19 19.07
CA ILE A 64 5.76 8.67 20.08
C ILE A 64 6.30 8.88 21.49
N GLN A 65 7.59 8.65 21.72
CA GLN A 65 8.25 8.80 23.01
C GLN A 65 8.60 10.25 23.37
N GLY A 66 8.41 11.20 22.43
CA GLY A 66 8.74 12.61 22.63
C GLY A 66 10.24 12.93 22.57
N GLU A 67 11.05 12.00 22.05
CA GLU A 67 12.51 12.17 21.80
C GLU A 67 12.77 13.08 20.59
N ALA A 68 11.78 13.15 19.66
CA ALA A 68 11.81 14.04 18.51
C ALA A 68 10.41 14.56 18.20
N ASN A 69 10.32 15.68 17.48
CA ASN A 69 9.05 16.14 16.92
C ASN A 69 8.92 15.69 15.43
N LEU A 70 7.71 15.80 14.88
CA LEU A 70 7.42 15.39 13.49
C LEU A 70 8.28 16.09 12.46
N ASN A 71 8.59 17.39 12.63
CA ASN A 71 9.45 18.13 11.68
C ASN A 71 10.88 17.58 11.62
N GLN A 72 11.34 16.97 12.71
CA GLN A 72 12.68 16.35 12.77
C GLN A 72 12.66 14.92 12.20
N ALA A 73 11.55 14.20 12.32
CA ALA A 73 11.44 12.80 11.92
C ALA A 73 10.93 12.63 10.49
N LEU A 74 10.13 13.57 9.98
CA LEU A 74 9.60 13.52 8.62
C LEU A 74 10.70 13.78 7.59
N ILE A 75 10.83 12.86 6.66
CA ILE A 75 11.79 12.94 5.56
C ILE A 75 11.03 13.39 4.30
N LYS A 76 11.26 14.62 3.86
CA LYS A 76 10.72 15.09 2.58
C LYS A 76 11.34 14.30 1.43
N ASP A 77 10.53 13.82 0.50
CA ASP A 77 11.01 13.11 -0.69
C ASP A 77 11.85 14.02 -1.59
N LYS A 78 12.82 13.44 -2.32
CA LYS A 78 13.73 14.21 -3.19
C LYS A 78 13.14 14.53 -4.55
N GLN A 79 12.16 13.74 -5.00
CA GLN A 79 11.58 13.82 -6.34
C GLN A 79 10.16 14.40 -6.33
N CYS A 80 9.52 14.44 -5.14
CA CYS A 80 8.14 14.91 -5.00
C CYS A 80 7.99 15.80 -3.76
N ASP A 81 7.80 17.10 -3.97
CA ASP A 81 7.72 18.09 -2.89
C ASP A 81 6.57 17.87 -1.91
N ASN A 82 5.50 17.21 -2.34
CA ASN A 82 4.32 16.94 -1.53
C ASN A 82 4.38 15.60 -0.78
N LEU A 83 5.50 14.85 -0.88
CA LEU A 83 5.64 13.54 -0.27
C LEU A 83 6.59 13.56 0.91
N PHE A 84 6.16 12.97 2.02
CA PHE A 84 6.93 12.85 3.26
C PHE A 84 6.89 11.42 3.78
N VAL A 85 8.01 10.93 4.30
CA VAL A 85 8.16 9.57 4.84
C VAL A 85 8.44 9.66 6.34
N LEU A 86 7.73 8.88 7.13
CA LEU A 86 8.03 8.62 8.53
C LEU A 86 8.41 7.14 8.68
N ALA A 87 9.67 6.88 8.94
CA ALA A 87 10.21 5.53 8.98
C ALA A 87 9.82 4.80 10.29
N ALA A 88 9.75 3.47 10.23
CA ALA A 88 9.67 2.62 11.42
C ALA A 88 10.99 2.60 12.17
N SER A 89 10.95 2.20 13.46
CA SER A 89 12.16 1.94 14.24
C SER A 89 12.76 0.56 13.93
N GLN A 90 14.07 0.49 13.84
CA GLN A 90 14.81 -0.78 13.72
C GLN A 90 15.21 -1.36 15.07
N THR A 91 15.36 -0.54 16.09
CA THR A 91 16.01 -0.88 17.36
C THR A 91 15.08 -0.94 18.55
N ARG A 92 13.84 -0.46 18.39
CA ARG A 92 12.84 -0.44 19.46
C ARG A 92 11.90 -1.64 19.35
N ASP A 93 11.38 -2.06 20.49
CA ASP A 93 10.39 -3.12 20.56
C ASP A 93 9.01 -2.66 20.05
N LYS A 94 8.22 -3.60 19.56
CA LYS A 94 6.84 -3.34 19.07
C LYS A 94 5.93 -2.75 20.16
N ASP A 95 6.23 -3.01 21.44
CA ASP A 95 5.47 -2.50 22.58
C ASP A 95 5.63 -0.97 22.77
N ALA A 96 6.64 -0.37 22.16
CA ALA A 96 6.79 1.08 22.13
C ALA A 96 5.76 1.77 21.21
N LEU A 97 5.09 1.03 20.34
CA LEU A 97 4.02 1.51 19.48
C LEU A 97 2.69 1.57 20.25
N THR A 98 2.46 2.65 20.98
CA THR A 98 1.25 2.83 21.80
C THR A 98 0.11 3.46 21.00
N GLN A 99 -1.14 3.09 21.30
CA GLN A 99 -2.32 3.62 20.62
C GLN A 99 -2.41 5.15 20.77
N SER A 100 -2.21 5.69 21.96
CA SER A 100 -2.24 7.14 22.22
C SER A 100 -1.12 7.89 21.51
N GLY A 101 0.07 7.28 21.37
CA GLY A 101 1.17 7.83 20.63
C GLY A 101 0.87 7.89 19.12
N VAL A 102 0.32 6.83 18.56
CA VAL A 102 -0.10 6.79 17.15
C VAL A 102 -1.21 7.82 16.89
N GLU A 103 -2.23 7.89 17.75
CA GLU A 103 -3.32 8.88 17.65
C GLU A 103 -2.78 10.31 17.62
N LYS A 104 -1.82 10.62 18.51
CA LYS A 104 -1.16 11.92 18.54
C LYS A 104 -0.40 12.22 17.25
N VAL A 105 0.38 11.27 16.74
CA VAL A 105 1.13 11.44 15.46
C VAL A 105 0.18 11.73 14.32
N LEU A 106 -0.91 10.96 14.17
CA LEU A 106 -1.90 11.14 13.10
C LEU A 106 -2.63 12.48 13.21
N HIS A 107 -2.98 12.89 14.43
CA HIS A 107 -3.59 14.19 14.71
C HIS A 107 -2.65 15.34 14.34
N ASP A 108 -1.38 15.27 14.78
CA ASP A 108 -0.38 16.31 14.52
C ASP A 108 -0.07 16.43 13.02
N LEU A 109 -0.03 15.31 12.26
CA LEU A 109 0.06 15.34 10.81
C LEU A 109 -1.14 16.04 10.18
N GLY A 110 -2.35 15.78 10.66
CA GLY A 110 -3.56 16.50 10.23
C GLY A 110 -3.47 18.00 10.49
N ALA A 111 -2.88 18.41 11.62
CA ALA A 111 -2.64 19.83 11.95
C ALA A 111 -1.53 20.48 11.08
N MET A 112 -0.69 19.68 10.43
CA MET A 112 0.33 20.13 9.47
C MET A 112 -0.19 20.16 8.01
N ASP A 113 -1.51 20.16 7.80
CA ASP A 113 -2.18 20.22 6.49
C ASP A 113 -1.86 19.05 5.55
N PHE A 114 -1.55 17.86 6.08
CA PHE A 114 -1.53 16.66 5.28
C PHE A 114 -2.95 16.29 4.86
N GLU A 115 -3.16 16.07 3.55
CA GLU A 115 -4.45 15.64 3.01
C GLU A 115 -4.63 14.13 3.12
N TYR A 116 -3.53 13.38 2.92
CA TYR A 116 -3.50 11.92 3.03
C TYR A 116 -2.39 11.44 3.94
N ILE A 117 -2.71 10.45 4.75
CA ILE A 117 -1.76 9.71 5.58
C ILE A 117 -1.88 8.23 5.19
N VAL A 118 -0.85 7.69 4.55
CA VAL A 118 -0.80 6.28 4.12
C VAL A 118 -0.03 5.49 5.16
N CYS A 119 -0.68 4.53 5.81
CA CYS A 119 -0.09 3.67 6.83
C CYS A 119 0.30 2.33 6.19
N ASP A 120 1.61 2.09 6.03
CA ASP A 120 2.13 0.79 5.60
C ASP A 120 2.10 -0.18 6.78
N SER A 121 1.22 -1.17 6.74
CA SER A 121 1.09 -2.13 7.83
C SER A 121 2.03 -3.34 7.66
N PRO A 122 2.55 -3.94 8.72
CA PRO A 122 3.11 -5.28 8.64
C PRO A 122 2.05 -6.29 8.17
N ALA A 123 2.49 -7.48 7.76
CA ALA A 123 1.56 -8.54 7.36
C ALA A 123 0.80 -9.12 8.55
N GLY A 124 -0.43 -9.57 8.33
CA GLY A 124 -1.21 -10.29 9.32
C GLY A 124 -1.91 -9.41 10.33
N ILE A 125 -1.98 -9.87 11.57
CA ILE A 125 -2.84 -9.33 12.64
C ILE A 125 -2.06 -8.99 13.93
N GLU A 126 -0.75 -8.84 13.83
CA GLU A 126 0.09 -8.46 14.98
C GLU A 126 -0.14 -6.98 15.37
N THR A 127 0.43 -6.58 16.50
CA THR A 127 0.25 -5.25 17.09
C THR A 127 0.44 -4.11 16.09
N GLY A 128 1.50 -4.12 15.28
CA GLY A 128 1.76 -3.09 14.28
C GLY A 128 0.66 -3.00 13.22
N ALA A 129 0.15 -4.16 12.75
CA ALA A 129 -0.94 -4.20 11.78
C ALA A 129 -2.24 -3.65 12.39
N LEU A 130 -2.56 -4.03 13.62
CA LEU A 130 -3.74 -3.54 14.34
C LEU A 130 -3.67 -2.03 14.60
N MET A 131 -2.50 -1.50 14.97
CA MET A 131 -2.30 -0.07 15.16
C MET A 131 -2.48 0.72 13.86
N ALA A 132 -1.94 0.22 12.74
CA ALA A 132 -2.11 0.83 11.43
C ALA A 132 -3.59 0.84 10.99
N MET A 133 -4.35 -0.23 11.28
CA MET A 133 -5.77 -0.36 10.93
C MET A 133 -6.68 0.49 11.83
N HIS A 134 -6.34 0.63 13.12
CA HIS A 134 -7.24 1.17 14.13
C HIS A 134 -7.80 2.55 13.77
N PHE A 135 -6.97 3.45 13.27
CA PHE A 135 -7.35 4.82 12.95
C PHE A 135 -7.72 5.05 11.48
N ALA A 136 -7.76 4.00 10.67
CA ALA A 136 -8.00 4.14 9.25
C ALA A 136 -9.42 4.63 8.92
N ASP A 137 -9.52 5.55 7.97
CA ASP A 137 -10.76 5.98 7.32
C ASP A 137 -11.09 5.09 6.12
N GLU A 138 -10.04 4.59 5.44
CA GLU A 138 -10.13 3.71 4.29
C GLU A 138 -9.03 2.64 4.35
N ALA A 139 -9.29 1.49 3.76
CA ALA A 139 -8.34 0.41 3.64
C ALA A 139 -8.08 0.06 2.18
N LEU A 140 -6.79 -0.07 1.83
CA LEU A 140 -6.34 -0.68 0.59
C LEU A 140 -5.85 -2.09 0.90
N VAL A 141 -6.71 -3.07 0.65
CA VAL A 141 -6.43 -4.50 0.88
C VAL A 141 -5.67 -5.04 -0.32
N VAL A 142 -4.42 -5.42 -0.09
CA VAL A 142 -3.51 -5.93 -1.12
C VAL A 142 -3.45 -7.44 -1.06
N THR A 143 -3.71 -8.11 -2.17
CA THR A 143 -3.61 -9.56 -2.30
C THR A 143 -2.94 -9.94 -3.62
N ASN A 144 -2.40 -11.16 -3.70
CA ASN A 144 -2.01 -11.78 -4.96
C ASN A 144 -3.03 -12.88 -5.32
N PRO A 145 -3.10 -13.36 -6.57
CA PRO A 145 -4.11 -14.31 -7.04
C PRO A 145 -3.83 -15.77 -6.59
N GLU A 146 -3.49 -15.95 -5.31
CA GLU A 146 -3.28 -17.24 -4.67
C GLU A 146 -4.38 -17.52 -3.65
N VAL A 147 -4.89 -18.74 -3.61
CA VAL A 147 -5.99 -19.14 -2.70
C VAL A 147 -5.69 -18.79 -1.24
N SER A 148 -4.45 -19.05 -0.77
CA SER A 148 -4.06 -18.73 0.61
C SER A 148 -4.08 -17.24 0.89
N SER A 149 -3.59 -16.42 -0.05
CA SER A 149 -3.54 -14.97 0.09
C SER A 149 -4.94 -14.36 0.13
N VAL A 150 -5.84 -14.82 -0.73
CA VAL A 150 -7.22 -14.36 -0.78
C VAL A 150 -7.98 -14.72 0.51
N ARG A 151 -7.81 -15.95 1.02
CA ARG A 151 -8.39 -16.36 2.33
C ARG A 151 -7.87 -15.55 3.50
N ASP A 152 -6.58 -15.25 3.50
CA ASP A 152 -6.00 -14.42 4.55
C ASP A 152 -6.49 -12.96 4.43
N SER A 153 -6.76 -12.49 3.21
CA SER A 153 -7.36 -11.16 2.99
C SER A 153 -8.81 -11.08 3.49
N ASP A 154 -9.60 -12.14 3.35
CA ASP A 154 -10.95 -12.22 3.91
C ASP A 154 -10.93 -12.07 5.45
N ARG A 155 -9.92 -12.67 6.12
CA ARG A 155 -9.72 -12.46 7.56
C ARG A 155 -9.41 -11.00 7.91
N ILE A 156 -8.61 -10.32 7.09
CA ILE A 156 -8.31 -8.90 7.28
C ILE A 156 -9.59 -8.06 7.17
N LEU A 157 -10.48 -8.34 6.22
CA LEU A 157 -11.78 -7.65 6.11
C LEU A 157 -12.60 -7.81 7.40
N GLY A 158 -12.65 -9.02 7.98
CA GLY A 158 -13.27 -9.24 9.28
C GLY A 158 -12.64 -8.42 10.42
N MET A 159 -11.31 -8.20 10.38
CA MET A 159 -10.60 -7.35 11.34
C MET A 159 -10.94 -5.88 11.13
N LEU A 160 -10.94 -5.39 9.90
CA LEU A 160 -11.33 -4.01 9.56
C LEU A 160 -12.75 -3.71 10.02
N ALA A 161 -13.68 -4.65 9.84
CA ALA A 161 -15.06 -4.53 10.27
C ALA A 161 -15.26 -4.50 11.80
N SER A 162 -14.28 -4.96 12.60
CA SER A 162 -14.44 -5.13 14.05
C SER A 162 -13.43 -4.40 14.93
N LYS A 163 -12.24 -4.03 14.41
CA LYS A 163 -11.11 -3.51 15.18
C LYS A 163 -10.72 -2.07 14.85
N THR A 164 -11.31 -1.46 13.83
CA THR A 164 -11.13 -0.04 13.59
C THR A 164 -11.82 0.78 14.70
N LYS A 165 -11.29 1.96 15.00
CA LYS A 165 -11.90 2.89 15.99
C LYS A 165 -13.37 3.15 15.67
N ARG A 166 -13.69 3.40 14.38
CA ARG A 166 -15.07 3.60 13.91
C ARG A 166 -15.98 2.42 14.23
N ALA A 167 -15.53 1.19 13.94
CA ALA A 167 -16.32 -0.01 14.22
C ALA A 167 -16.54 -0.21 15.74
N MET A 168 -15.53 0.05 16.56
CA MET A 168 -15.60 -0.07 18.01
C MET A 168 -16.52 0.99 18.66
N GLU A 169 -16.61 2.17 18.06
CA GLU A 169 -17.47 3.27 18.50
C GLU A 169 -18.89 3.21 17.89
N GLY A 170 -19.21 2.18 17.12
CA GLY A 170 -20.51 2.01 16.48
C GLY A 170 -20.77 2.97 15.31
N GLY A 171 -19.71 3.49 14.70
CA GLY A 171 -19.77 4.33 13.52
C GLY A 171 -19.89 3.53 12.21
N ASP A 172 -19.93 4.25 11.09
CA ASP A 172 -19.98 3.64 9.76
C ASP A 172 -18.71 2.81 9.46
N ALA A 173 -18.91 1.72 8.71
CA ALA A 173 -17.79 0.92 8.20
C ALA A 173 -16.83 1.78 7.37
N ILE A 174 -15.54 1.50 7.47
CA ILE A 174 -14.55 2.15 6.63
C ILE A 174 -14.71 1.72 5.17
N LYS A 175 -14.24 2.54 4.24
CA LYS A 175 -14.22 2.15 2.82
C LYS A 175 -13.10 1.16 2.55
N GLU A 176 -13.44 0.06 1.92
CA GLU A 176 -12.50 -0.99 1.56
C GLU A 176 -12.29 -1.01 0.05
N HIS A 177 -11.03 -1.09 -0.35
CA HIS A 177 -10.59 -1.14 -1.73
C HIS A 177 -9.69 -2.36 -1.93
N LEU A 178 -9.91 -3.10 -3.01
CA LEU A 178 -9.09 -4.24 -3.39
C LEU A 178 -8.03 -3.83 -4.40
N LEU A 179 -6.80 -4.25 -4.16
CA LEU A 179 -5.71 -4.20 -5.12
C LEU A 179 -5.13 -5.60 -5.31
N ILE A 180 -5.15 -6.10 -6.53
CA ILE A 180 -4.55 -7.38 -6.88
C ILE A 180 -3.17 -7.14 -7.49
N THR A 181 -2.14 -7.76 -6.93
CA THR A 181 -0.76 -7.63 -7.36
C THR A 181 -0.24 -8.93 -7.98
N ARG A 182 0.87 -8.85 -8.72
CA ARG A 182 1.50 -10.02 -9.40
C ARG A 182 0.52 -10.79 -10.28
N TYR A 183 -0.41 -10.09 -10.89
CA TYR A 183 -1.40 -10.72 -11.75
C TYR A 183 -0.79 -11.06 -13.11
N ASN A 184 -1.04 -12.29 -13.56
CA ASN A 184 -0.57 -12.75 -14.86
C ASN A 184 -1.72 -13.52 -15.56
N PRO A 185 -2.39 -12.88 -16.55
CA PRO A 185 -3.53 -13.48 -17.24
C PRO A 185 -3.22 -14.85 -17.88
N ALA A 186 -2.03 -15.02 -18.42
CA ALA A 186 -1.65 -16.30 -19.04
C ALA A 186 -1.57 -17.44 -18.01
N ARG A 187 -1.18 -17.15 -16.77
CA ARG A 187 -1.17 -18.14 -15.69
C ARG A 187 -2.58 -18.42 -15.15
N VAL A 188 -3.49 -17.46 -15.24
CA VAL A 188 -4.92 -17.67 -14.94
C VAL A 188 -5.52 -18.64 -15.96
N ASP A 189 -5.28 -18.42 -17.26
CA ASP A 189 -5.74 -19.30 -18.33
C ASP A 189 -5.22 -20.75 -18.20
N GLN A 190 -4.07 -20.92 -17.55
CA GLN A 190 -3.47 -22.22 -17.24
C GLN A 190 -3.96 -22.84 -15.91
N GLY A 191 -4.86 -22.16 -15.18
CA GLY A 191 -5.35 -22.63 -13.89
C GLY A 191 -4.32 -22.54 -12.74
N GLN A 192 -3.25 -21.75 -12.91
CA GLN A 192 -2.17 -21.59 -11.92
C GLN A 192 -2.43 -20.42 -10.95
N MET A 193 -3.38 -19.57 -11.26
CA MET A 193 -3.80 -18.41 -10.47
C MET A 193 -5.32 -18.31 -10.47
N LEU A 194 -5.88 -17.72 -9.42
CA LEU A 194 -7.30 -17.36 -9.38
C LEU A 194 -7.61 -16.27 -10.39
N SER A 195 -8.80 -16.34 -10.99
CA SER A 195 -9.31 -15.26 -11.82
C SER A 195 -9.72 -14.03 -10.98
N LEU A 196 -9.86 -12.87 -11.61
CA LEU A 196 -10.37 -11.67 -10.94
C LEU A 196 -11.80 -11.88 -10.42
N GLU A 197 -12.60 -12.61 -11.18
CA GLU A 197 -13.98 -12.96 -10.82
C GLU A 197 -14.01 -13.79 -9.55
N ASP A 198 -13.23 -14.89 -9.49
CA ASP A 198 -13.14 -15.72 -8.28
C ASP A 198 -12.72 -14.92 -7.05
N ILE A 199 -11.74 -14.02 -7.19
CA ILE A 199 -11.26 -13.20 -6.08
C ILE A 199 -12.33 -12.21 -5.63
N GLN A 200 -13.03 -11.55 -6.56
CA GLN A 200 -14.09 -10.60 -6.25
C GLN A 200 -15.32 -11.29 -5.63
N ASP A 201 -15.64 -12.50 -6.04
CA ASP A 201 -16.74 -13.30 -5.47
C ASP A 201 -16.47 -13.69 -4.02
N ILE A 202 -15.20 -13.95 -3.69
CA ILE A 202 -14.77 -14.28 -2.31
C ILE A 202 -14.74 -13.03 -1.44
N LEU A 203 -14.06 -11.96 -1.87
CA LEU A 203 -13.79 -10.80 -1.03
C LEU A 203 -14.91 -9.75 -1.03
N ARG A 204 -15.72 -9.67 -2.10
CA ARG A 204 -16.89 -8.78 -2.25
C ARG A 204 -16.65 -7.30 -1.94
N ILE A 205 -15.42 -6.83 -2.15
CA ILE A 205 -15.04 -5.44 -2.04
C ILE A 205 -14.64 -4.86 -3.40
N LYS A 206 -14.65 -3.53 -3.51
CA LYS A 206 -14.41 -2.83 -4.78
C LYS A 206 -12.98 -3.02 -5.25
N LEU A 207 -12.80 -3.67 -6.39
CA LEU A 207 -11.50 -3.73 -7.08
C LEU A 207 -11.18 -2.35 -7.68
N ILE A 208 -10.05 -1.74 -7.26
CA ILE A 208 -9.59 -0.47 -7.80
C ILE A 208 -8.37 -0.61 -8.71
N GLY A 209 -7.76 -1.78 -8.79
CA GLY A 209 -6.66 -2.00 -9.72
C GLY A 209 -6.05 -3.38 -9.70
N VAL A 210 -5.31 -3.62 -10.77
CA VAL A 210 -4.54 -4.85 -10.99
C VAL A 210 -3.12 -4.44 -11.35
N ILE A 211 -2.15 -4.88 -10.57
CA ILE A 211 -0.72 -4.66 -10.83
C ILE A 211 -0.16 -5.93 -11.48
N PRO A 212 0.33 -5.86 -12.72
CA PRO A 212 0.86 -7.02 -13.40
C PRO A 212 2.13 -7.55 -12.73
N GLU A 213 2.37 -8.86 -12.88
CA GLU A 213 3.65 -9.47 -12.55
C GLU A 213 4.74 -8.87 -13.46
N SER A 214 5.78 -8.26 -12.87
CA SER A 214 6.81 -7.55 -13.64
C SER A 214 8.14 -7.46 -12.89
N GLU A 215 9.22 -7.61 -13.63
CA GLU A 215 10.59 -7.38 -13.12
C GLU A 215 10.85 -5.91 -12.77
N SER A 216 10.08 -4.99 -13.34
CA SER A 216 10.20 -3.55 -13.03
C SER A 216 9.97 -3.23 -11.55
N VAL A 217 9.20 -4.06 -10.84
CA VAL A 217 9.01 -3.91 -9.37
C VAL A 217 10.31 -4.15 -8.63
N LEU A 218 11.03 -5.21 -8.98
CA LEU A 218 12.33 -5.53 -8.37
C LEU A 218 13.38 -4.48 -8.74
N GLN A 219 13.39 -4.04 -9.99
CA GLN A 219 14.30 -2.97 -10.45
C GLN A 219 14.05 -1.66 -9.69
N ALA A 220 12.79 -1.25 -9.52
CA ALA A 220 12.42 -0.07 -8.75
C ALA A 220 12.91 -0.17 -7.30
N SER A 221 12.64 -1.31 -6.64
CA SER A 221 13.09 -1.56 -5.27
C SER A 221 14.61 -1.51 -5.12
N ASN A 222 15.36 -2.11 -6.05
CA ASN A 222 16.83 -2.09 -6.04
C ASN A 222 17.41 -0.68 -6.29
N GLN A 223 16.67 0.18 -6.98
CA GLN A 223 17.05 1.57 -7.23
C GLN A 223 16.63 2.51 -6.09
N GLY A 224 15.87 2.04 -5.12
CA GLY A 224 15.30 2.87 -4.05
C GLY A 224 14.34 3.92 -4.59
N VAL A 225 13.50 3.55 -5.57
CA VAL A 225 12.46 4.42 -6.12
C VAL A 225 11.11 3.69 -6.14
N PRO A 226 10.01 4.36 -5.78
CA PRO A 226 8.67 3.78 -5.90
C PRO A 226 8.34 3.33 -7.32
N ALA A 227 7.66 2.19 -7.47
CA ALA A 227 7.40 1.60 -8.78
C ALA A 227 6.57 2.51 -9.71
N VAL A 228 5.80 3.46 -9.17
CA VAL A 228 5.06 4.47 -9.95
C VAL A 228 5.99 5.41 -10.74
N HIS A 229 7.26 5.54 -10.37
CA HIS A 229 8.27 6.32 -11.09
C HIS A 229 8.93 5.58 -12.26
N MET A 230 8.73 4.27 -12.40
CA MET A 230 9.32 3.47 -13.48
C MET A 230 8.65 3.78 -14.82
N GLN A 231 9.02 4.93 -15.41
CA GLN A 231 8.42 5.43 -16.66
C GLN A 231 8.43 4.38 -17.78
N GLY A 232 7.30 4.28 -18.48
CA GLY A 232 7.14 3.34 -19.59
C GLY A 232 6.91 1.87 -19.16
N SER A 233 6.84 1.57 -17.86
CA SER A 233 6.50 0.23 -17.39
C SER A 233 5.00 0.07 -17.16
N ASP A 234 4.49 -1.15 -17.42
CA ASP A 234 3.09 -1.50 -17.14
C ASP A 234 2.72 -1.30 -15.67
N VAL A 235 3.68 -1.53 -14.77
CA VAL A 235 3.49 -1.35 -13.32
C VAL A 235 3.28 0.12 -12.96
N SER A 236 4.07 1.03 -13.52
CA SER A 236 3.89 2.47 -13.31
C SER A 236 2.50 2.92 -13.78
N GLU A 237 2.11 2.48 -14.98
CA GLU A 237 0.80 2.81 -15.54
C GLU A 237 -0.35 2.19 -14.72
N ALA A 238 -0.18 0.96 -14.23
CA ALA A 238 -1.16 0.32 -13.35
C ALA A 238 -1.35 1.08 -12.03
N TYR A 239 -0.26 1.50 -11.37
CA TYR A 239 -0.36 2.33 -10.16
C TYR A 239 -1.00 3.70 -10.43
N LYS A 240 -0.69 4.35 -11.55
CA LYS A 240 -1.35 5.61 -11.94
C LYS A 240 -2.86 5.44 -12.08
N ASP A 241 -3.30 4.34 -12.70
CA ASP A 241 -4.73 4.04 -12.84
C ASP A 241 -5.41 3.75 -11.50
N VAL A 242 -4.73 3.03 -10.58
CA VAL A 242 -5.20 2.79 -9.21
C VAL A 242 -5.47 4.11 -8.50
N ILE A 243 -4.51 5.02 -8.54
CA ILE A 243 -4.60 6.32 -7.87
C ILE A 243 -5.71 7.16 -8.48
N ASP A 244 -5.81 7.20 -9.80
CA ASP A 244 -6.87 7.96 -10.49
C ASP A 244 -8.26 7.45 -10.13
N ARG A 245 -8.45 6.09 -10.08
CA ARG A 245 -9.73 5.49 -9.63
C ARG A 245 -10.02 5.74 -8.16
N PHE A 246 -8.99 5.72 -7.30
CA PHE A 246 -9.13 6.07 -5.90
C PHE A 246 -9.58 7.51 -5.71
N LEU A 247 -9.08 8.42 -6.54
CA LEU A 247 -9.47 9.84 -6.57
C LEU A 247 -10.83 10.08 -7.28
N GLY A 248 -11.48 9.02 -7.78
CA GLY A 248 -12.83 9.09 -8.34
C GLY A 248 -12.91 9.13 -9.87
N ALA A 249 -11.78 8.98 -10.57
CA ALA A 249 -11.81 8.92 -12.03
C ALA A 249 -12.44 7.61 -12.51
N ASP A 250 -13.29 7.70 -13.53
CA ASP A 250 -13.81 6.54 -14.25
C ASP A 250 -12.80 6.11 -15.31
N LYS A 251 -12.03 5.07 -14.99
CA LYS A 251 -11.03 4.50 -15.88
C LYS A 251 -11.28 3.00 -16.08
N PRO A 252 -11.13 2.47 -17.30
CA PRO A 252 -11.25 1.04 -17.57
C PRO A 252 -10.15 0.28 -16.81
N MET A 253 -10.46 -0.95 -16.38
CA MET A 253 -9.48 -1.84 -15.79
C MET A 253 -8.53 -2.35 -16.87
N ARG A 254 -7.21 -2.13 -16.69
CA ARG A 254 -6.17 -2.62 -17.59
C ARG A 254 -5.43 -3.81 -16.98
N PHE A 255 -4.62 -4.49 -17.77
CA PHE A 255 -3.77 -5.62 -17.36
C PHE A 255 -4.53 -6.86 -16.88
N THR A 256 -5.79 -6.97 -17.29
CA THR A 256 -6.70 -8.07 -16.92
C THR A 256 -6.70 -9.21 -17.94
N GLU A 257 -6.26 -8.94 -19.17
CA GLU A 257 -6.21 -9.90 -20.28
C GLU A 257 -4.77 -10.10 -20.76
N ALA A 258 -4.50 -11.30 -21.27
CA ALA A 258 -3.22 -11.55 -21.93
C ALA A 258 -3.08 -10.66 -23.18
N PRO A 259 -1.88 -10.10 -23.45
CA PRO A 259 -1.67 -9.32 -24.64
C PRO A 259 -2.03 -10.17 -25.86
N LYS A 260 -2.94 -9.67 -26.71
CA LYS A 260 -3.31 -10.36 -27.96
C LYS A 260 -2.05 -10.59 -28.76
N GLN A 261 -1.64 -11.84 -28.87
CA GLN A 261 -0.50 -12.20 -29.73
C GLN A 261 -0.83 -11.72 -31.16
N GLY A 262 -0.04 -10.79 -31.67
CA GLY A 262 -0.24 -10.28 -33.02
C GLY A 262 -0.27 -11.45 -34.01
N LEU A 263 -1.20 -11.39 -34.97
CA LEU A 263 -1.45 -12.42 -36.01
C LEU A 263 -0.16 -12.97 -36.67
N LEU A 264 0.91 -12.18 -36.73
CA LEU A 264 2.20 -12.57 -37.29
C LEU A 264 2.97 -13.63 -36.47
N LYS A 265 2.81 -13.67 -35.12
CA LYS A 265 3.44 -14.76 -34.32
C LYS A 265 2.66 -16.07 -34.37
N ARG A 266 1.38 -16.07 -34.72
CA ARG A 266 0.59 -17.29 -34.98
C ARG A 266 0.93 -17.97 -36.31
N LEU A 267 1.41 -17.20 -37.29
CA LEU A 267 1.75 -17.71 -38.61
C LEU A 267 3.21 -18.22 -38.72
N PHE A 268 4.13 -17.76 -37.86
CA PHE A 268 5.56 -18.08 -37.94
C PHE A 268 6.15 -18.73 -36.68
N GLY A 269 5.34 -19.02 -35.65
CA GLY A 269 5.76 -19.60 -34.37
C GLY A 269 5.57 -21.11 -34.25
N GLY A 270 5.70 -21.85 -35.33
CA GLY A 270 5.71 -23.30 -35.32
C GLY A 270 7.13 -23.82 -35.47
N LYS A 271 7.84 -24.07 -34.38
CA LYS A 271 8.82 -25.16 -34.22
C LYS A 271 9.15 -25.34 -32.75
#